data_7a6caace0845365da8779bd1c303fcb6
#
_entry.id   7a6caace0845365da8779bd1c303fcb6
#
_cell.length_a   1.000
_cell.length_b   1.000
_cell.length_c   1.000
_cell.angle_alpha   90.00
_cell.angle_beta   90.00
_cell.angle_gamma   90.00
#
_symmetry.space_group_name_H-M   'P 1'
#
loop_
_entity.id
_entity.type
_entity.pdbx_description
1 polymer ?
#
loop_
_entity_poly.entity_id
_entity_poly.type
_entity_poly.pdbx_seq_one_letter_code
_entity_poly.pdbx_strand_id
1 'polypeptide(L)'
;MAIWRVCFCGMQWRAIGLLCEIPFGTLYGLFARWTRLGLWRRLLNRLRRTWWLACGDTPEPSAVVIDSRSCHSAPSCFDRGIKIHVAVDKYGALLAIDVSPANQRDAKAIVPVLHSLADGGFQGPALGDLGYRGERLAKAGGTLGITVEAIARGRDRRFVPAGICWVVERSFAWLSRYRRLNTLFERSKDHLVAFVGVAFISILARRLKRIVAEDFSA
;
A
#
# COMPACT_ATOMS: atom_id res chain seq x y z
N MET A 1 -4.58 -6.39 18.72
CA MET A 1 -3.11 -6.74 18.87
C MET A 1 -2.72 -8.00 18.10
N ALA A 2 -3.49 -9.10 18.12
CA ALA A 2 -3.12 -10.38 17.48
C ALA A 2 -2.82 -10.28 15.97
N ILE A 3 -3.74 -9.72 15.17
CA ILE A 3 -3.58 -9.59 13.71
C ILE A 3 -2.32 -8.77 13.36
N TRP A 4 -2.04 -7.71 14.13
CA TRP A 4 -0.83 -6.92 13.94
C TRP A 4 0.44 -7.74 14.19
N ARG A 5 0.48 -8.61 15.23
CA ARG A 5 1.62 -9.50 15.49
C ARG A 5 1.83 -10.50 14.37
N VAL A 6 0.77 -11.04 13.79
CA VAL A 6 0.87 -11.89 12.58
C VAL A 6 1.52 -11.11 11.44
N CYS A 7 1.10 -9.88 11.19
CA CYS A 7 1.62 -9.02 10.13
C CYS A 7 3.08 -8.60 10.41
N PHE A 8 3.35 -8.01 11.57
CA PHE A 8 4.64 -7.41 11.90
C PHE A 8 5.73 -8.45 12.21
N CYS A 9 5.44 -9.43 13.07
CA CYS A 9 6.41 -10.44 13.48
C CYS A 9 6.48 -11.63 12.52
N GLY A 10 5.54 -11.76 11.58
CA GLY A 10 5.44 -12.95 10.71
C GLY A 10 4.96 -14.19 11.43
N MET A 11 4.30 -14.05 12.58
CA MET A 11 3.85 -15.18 13.38
C MET A 11 2.78 -16.00 12.65
N GLN A 12 2.80 -17.30 12.85
CA GLN A 12 1.75 -18.19 12.37
C GLN A 12 0.46 -17.97 13.17
N TRP A 13 -0.69 -18.11 12.51
CA TRP A 13 -2.00 -17.99 13.16
C TRP A 13 -2.19 -18.93 14.36
N ARG A 14 -1.64 -20.16 14.26
CA ARG A 14 -1.68 -21.12 15.36
C ARG A 14 -0.89 -20.65 16.58
N ALA A 15 0.31 -20.11 16.34
CA ALA A 15 1.18 -19.62 17.42
C ALA A 15 0.54 -18.40 18.13
N ILE A 16 -0.04 -17.45 17.38
CA ILE A 16 -0.70 -16.30 18.01
C ILE A 16 -1.97 -16.70 18.75
N GLY A 17 -2.67 -17.74 18.31
CA GLY A 17 -3.84 -18.31 19.01
C GLY A 17 -3.46 -18.81 20.41
N LEU A 18 -2.33 -19.52 20.51
CA LEU A 18 -1.82 -20.00 21.80
C LEU A 18 -1.40 -18.83 22.72
N LEU A 19 -0.71 -17.81 22.17
CA LEU A 19 -0.28 -16.66 22.97
C LEU A 19 -1.42 -15.75 23.45
N CYS A 20 -2.55 -15.74 22.77
CA CYS A 20 -3.69 -14.90 23.11
C CYS A 20 -4.79 -15.68 23.81
N GLU A 21 -4.62 -17.00 24.02
CA GLU A 21 -5.62 -17.91 24.59
C GLU A 21 -6.96 -17.88 23.82
N ILE A 22 -6.89 -17.60 22.51
CA ILE A 22 -8.04 -17.54 21.62
C ILE A 22 -7.81 -18.55 20.49
N PRO A 23 -8.80 -19.39 20.15
CA PRO A 23 -8.67 -20.32 19.04
C PRO A 23 -8.23 -19.60 17.76
N PHE A 24 -7.18 -20.12 17.12
CA PHE A 24 -6.62 -19.48 15.91
C PHE A 24 -7.65 -19.33 14.78
N GLY A 25 -8.60 -20.27 14.69
CA GLY A 25 -9.71 -20.20 13.73
C GLY A 25 -10.61 -18.98 13.95
N THR A 26 -10.83 -18.58 15.21
CA THR A 26 -11.58 -17.36 15.56
C THR A 26 -10.82 -16.11 15.12
N LEU A 27 -9.51 -16.03 15.39
CA LEU A 27 -8.67 -14.91 15.00
C LEU A 27 -8.56 -14.76 13.46
N TYR A 28 -8.35 -15.90 12.79
CA TYR A 28 -8.29 -15.93 11.33
C TYR A 28 -9.67 -15.60 10.71
N GLY A 29 -10.74 -16.16 11.25
CA GLY A 29 -12.10 -15.88 10.79
C GLY A 29 -12.48 -14.41 10.93
N LEU A 30 -12.06 -13.76 12.03
CA LEU A 30 -12.23 -12.31 12.23
C LEU A 30 -11.46 -11.50 11.18
N PHE A 31 -10.19 -11.84 10.94
CA PHE A 31 -9.38 -11.20 9.91
C PHE A 31 -10.01 -11.35 8.51
N ALA A 32 -10.40 -12.56 8.12
CA ALA A 32 -11.04 -12.85 6.84
C ALA A 32 -12.38 -12.12 6.68
N ARG A 33 -13.20 -12.07 7.74
CA ARG A 33 -14.46 -11.32 7.76
C ARG A 33 -14.23 -9.82 7.56
N TRP A 34 -13.28 -9.21 8.27
CA TRP A 34 -12.97 -7.79 8.15
C TRP A 34 -12.37 -7.45 6.78
N THR A 35 -11.59 -8.37 6.19
CA THR A 35 -11.07 -8.25 4.82
C THR A 35 -12.23 -8.20 3.82
N ARG A 36 -13.14 -9.17 3.88
CA ARG A 36 -14.31 -9.23 2.99
C ARG A 36 -15.23 -8.01 3.11
N LEU A 37 -15.38 -7.46 4.32
CA LEU A 37 -16.16 -6.26 4.59
C LEU A 37 -15.42 -4.96 4.21
N GLY A 38 -14.19 -5.01 3.70
CA GLY A 38 -13.39 -3.84 3.32
C GLY A 38 -13.02 -2.93 4.51
N LEU A 39 -13.04 -3.45 5.75
CA LEU A 39 -12.81 -2.65 6.96
C LEU A 39 -11.40 -2.04 6.97
N TRP A 40 -10.38 -2.79 6.53
CA TRP A 40 -9.00 -2.33 6.49
C TRP A 40 -8.83 -1.10 5.60
N ARG A 41 -9.45 -1.12 4.41
CA ARG A 41 -9.43 0.03 3.48
C ARG A 41 -10.13 1.26 4.08
N ARG A 42 -11.30 1.07 4.71
CA ARG A 42 -12.02 2.19 5.34
C ARG A 42 -11.23 2.80 6.49
N LEU A 43 -10.62 1.96 7.35
CA LEU A 43 -9.80 2.44 8.46
C LEU A 43 -8.54 3.15 7.98
N LEU A 44 -7.87 2.60 6.96
CA LEU A 44 -6.70 3.21 6.35
C LEU A 44 -7.02 4.59 5.78
N ASN A 45 -8.09 4.71 5.00
CA ASN A 45 -8.52 5.99 4.42
C ASN A 45 -8.86 7.02 5.51
N ARG A 46 -9.53 6.60 6.59
CA ARG A 46 -9.82 7.49 7.72
C ARG A 46 -8.55 8.00 8.38
N LEU A 47 -7.60 7.10 8.70
CA LEU A 47 -6.32 7.48 9.31
C LEU A 47 -5.48 8.37 8.39
N ARG A 48 -5.47 8.10 7.08
CA ARG A 48 -4.78 8.94 6.10
C ARG A 48 -5.34 10.36 6.08
N ARG A 49 -6.67 10.51 6.02
CA ARG A 49 -7.31 11.83 6.06
C ARG A 49 -7.01 12.57 7.36
N THR A 50 -7.10 11.88 8.51
CA THR A 50 -6.72 12.46 9.82
C THR A 50 -5.26 12.90 9.84
N TRP A 51 -4.35 12.09 9.27
CA TRP A 51 -2.94 12.42 9.15
C TRP A 51 -2.71 13.69 8.32
N TRP A 52 -3.37 13.83 7.17
CA TRP A 52 -3.26 15.01 6.32
C TRP A 52 -3.71 16.27 7.05
N LEU A 53 -4.86 16.21 7.68
CA LEU A 53 -5.37 17.33 8.49
C LEU A 53 -4.42 17.71 9.64
N ALA A 54 -3.84 16.72 10.32
CA ALA A 54 -2.85 16.95 11.37
C ALA A 54 -1.54 17.56 10.83
N CYS A 55 -1.23 17.38 9.54
CA CYS A 55 -0.10 18.03 8.88
C CYS A 55 -0.44 19.43 8.32
N GLY A 56 -1.65 19.96 8.54
CA GLY A 56 -2.11 21.23 7.99
C GLY A 56 -2.45 21.21 6.50
N ASP A 57 -2.62 20.01 5.91
CA ASP A 57 -2.94 19.81 4.50
C ASP A 57 -4.42 19.45 4.28
N THR A 58 -4.85 19.60 3.04
CA THR A 58 -6.17 19.10 2.62
C THR A 58 -6.13 17.57 2.55
N PRO A 59 -7.21 16.87 2.94
CA PRO A 59 -7.20 15.40 3.00
C PRO A 59 -7.21 14.70 1.63
N GLU A 60 -7.29 15.47 0.54
CA GLU A 60 -7.29 14.97 -0.83
C GLU A 60 -5.94 15.28 -1.49
N PRO A 61 -5.14 14.25 -1.85
CA PRO A 61 -3.85 14.47 -2.48
C PRO A 61 -4.00 15.02 -3.91
N SER A 62 -3.18 16.00 -4.26
CA SER A 62 -3.13 16.57 -5.61
C SER A 62 -2.39 15.70 -6.62
N ALA A 63 -1.54 14.79 -6.16
CA ALA A 63 -0.77 13.85 -6.96
C ALA A 63 -0.51 12.57 -6.17
N VAL A 64 -0.29 11.46 -6.88
CA VAL A 64 0.15 10.19 -6.30
C VAL A 64 1.41 9.68 -6.99
N VAL A 65 2.19 8.88 -6.28
CA VAL A 65 3.33 8.16 -6.83
C VAL A 65 2.97 6.69 -6.93
N ILE A 66 3.15 6.12 -8.11
CA ILE A 66 2.88 4.70 -8.39
C ILE A 66 4.19 3.95 -8.58
N ASP A 67 4.27 2.75 -8.01
CA ASP A 67 5.41 1.86 -8.19
C ASP A 67 5.03 0.42 -7.84
N SER A 68 5.94 -0.52 -8.12
CA SER A 68 5.76 -1.93 -7.78
C SER A 68 6.99 -2.51 -7.08
N ARG A 69 6.74 -3.49 -6.21
CA ARG A 69 7.77 -4.29 -5.56
C ARG A 69 7.52 -5.76 -5.78
N SER A 70 8.54 -6.49 -6.24
CA SER A 70 8.49 -7.94 -6.30
C SER A 70 8.64 -8.56 -4.91
N CYS A 71 7.89 -9.62 -4.67
CA CYS A 71 7.95 -10.43 -3.46
C CYS A 71 8.03 -11.90 -3.83
N HIS A 72 8.97 -12.62 -3.23
CA HIS A 72 9.12 -14.06 -3.44
C HIS A 72 8.02 -14.82 -2.70
N SER A 73 7.53 -15.88 -3.32
CA SER A 73 6.56 -16.78 -2.69
C SER A 73 7.28 -17.81 -1.80
N ALA A 74 6.63 -18.17 -0.69
CA ALA A 74 7.04 -19.31 0.10
C ALA A 74 6.86 -20.60 -0.72
N PRO A 75 7.64 -21.67 -0.44
CA PRO A 75 7.51 -22.95 -1.16
C PRO A 75 6.11 -23.56 -1.11
N SER A 76 5.31 -23.20 -0.12
CA SER A 76 3.90 -23.63 0.05
C SER A 76 2.91 -22.89 -0.84
N CYS A 77 3.32 -21.85 -1.59
CA CYS A 77 2.46 -21.09 -2.48
C CYS A 77 2.61 -21.58 -3.92
N PHE A 78 1.52 -21.53 -4.69
CA PHE A 78 1.50 -21.97 -6.08
C PHE A 78 2.21 -21.01 -7.02
N ASP A 79 2.27 -19.72 -6.70
CA ASP A 79 2.92 -18.70 -7.50
C ASP A 79 4.40 -18.58 -7.19
N ARG A 80 5.23 -18.50 -8.26
CA ARG A 80 6.70 -18.35 -8.13
C ARG A 80 7.15 -16.95 -7.70
N GLY A 81 6.24 -16.02 -7.53
CA GLY A 81 6.46 -14.64 -7.12
C GLY A 81 5.31 -13.74 -7.54
N ILE A 82 5.19 -12.65 -6.85
CA ILE A 82 4.17 -11.62 -7.10
C ILE A 82 4.82 -10.24 -7.14
N LYS A 83 4.10 -9.30 -7.71
CA LYS A 83 4.36 -7.86 -7.57
C LYS A 83 3.25 -7.20 -6.77
N ILE A 84 3.62 -6.38 -5.82
CA ILE A 84 2.72 -5.51 -5.07
C ILE A 84 2.81 -4.14 -5.72
N HIS A 85 1.71 -3.68 -6.33
CA HIS A 85 1.58 -2.36 -6.94
C HIS A 85 0.90 -1.42 -5.98
N VAL A 86 1.46 -0.24 -5.78
CA VAL A 86 0.92 0.76 -4.84
C VAL A 86 0.79 2.12 -5.49
N ALA A 87 -0.15 2.90 -4.99
CA ALA A 87 -0.18 4.34 -5.16
C ALA A 87 -0.11 4.99 -3.78
N VAL A 88 0.83 5.89 -3.59
CA VAL A 88 1.07 6.61 -2.34
C VAL A 88 1.03 8.11 -2.55
N ASP A 89 0.69 8.87 -1.51
CA ASP A 89 0.74 10.33 -1.49
C ASP A 89 2.16 10.86 -1.19
N LYS A 90 2.31 12.18 -1.13
CA LYS A 90 3.59 12.86 -0.80
C LYS A 90 4.18 12.47 0.56
N TYR A 91 3.38 11.97 1.48
CA TYR A 91 3.83 11.48 2.78
C TYR A 91 4.19 9.99 2.76
N GLY A 92 3.95 9.31 1.63
CA GLY A 92 4.12 7.87 1.46
C GLY A 92 2.99 7.07 2.11
N ALA A 93 1.84 7.68 2.35
CA ALA A 93 0.67 6.96 2.82
C ALA A 93 -0.08 6.31 1.65
N LEU A 94 -0.52 5.07 1.85
CA LEU A 94 -1.16 4.26 0.83
C LEU A 94 -2.56 4.78 0.49
N LEU A 95 -2.83 5.01 -0.80
CA LEU A 95 -4.16 5.29 -1.34
C LEU A 95 -4.80 4.07 -1.99
N ALA A 96 -4.04 3.39 -2.84
CA ALA A 96 -4.52 2.21 -3.56
C ALA A 96 -3.42 1.16 -3.67
N ILE A 97 -3.85 -0.10 -3.78
CA ILE A 97 -2.97 -1.27 -3.89
C ILE A 97 -3.62 -2.33 -4.74
N ASP A 98 -2.80 -3.01 -5.52
CA ASP A 98 -3.16 -4.25 -6.17
C ASP A 98 -1.97 -5.22 -6.22
N VAL A 99 -2.24 -6.47 -6.55
CA VAL A 99 -1.22 -7.54 -6.62
C VAL A 99 -1.37 -8.29 -7.93
N SER A 100 -0.25 -8.54 -8.58
CA SER A 100 -0.18 -9.31 -9.82
C SER A 100 0.89 -10.40 -9.77
N PRO A 101 0.85 -11.41 -10.65
CA PRO A 101 1.98 -12.30 -10.87
C PRO A 101 3.25 -11.53 -11.26
N ALA A 102 4.43 -11.99 -10.78
CA ALA A 102 5.70 -11.28 -10.96
C ALA A 102 6.11 -11.10 -12.43
N ASN A 103 5.64 -11.96 -13.33
CA ASN A 103 5.92 -11.91 -14.78
C ASN A 103 5.04 -10.90 -15.53
N GLN A 104 4.05 -10.29 -14.87
CA GLN A 104 3.20 -9.30 -15.53
C GLN A 104 3.94 -7.96 -15.65
N ARG A 105 3.78 -7.29 -16.81
CA ARG A 105 4.35 -5.95 -17.04
C ARG A 105 3.68 -4.91 -16.16
N ASP A 106 4.45 -4.02 -15.56
CA ASP A 106 3.97 -3.02 -14.61
C ASP A 106 2.90 -2.10 -15.20
N ALA A 107 3.07 -1.64 -16.44
CA ALA A 107 2.08 -0.81 -17.15
C ALA A 107 0.71 -1.48 -17.32
N LYS A 108 0.63 -2.82 -17.39
CA LYS A 108 -0.63 -3.55 -17.42
C LYS A 108 -1.17 -3.79 -16.00
N ALA A 109 -0.28 -4.14 -15.10
CA ALA A 109 -0.63 -4.56 -13.75
C ALA A 109 -1.05 -3.39 -12.84
N ILE A 110 -0.70 -2.14 -13.19
CA ILE A 110 -1.09 -0.94 -12.42
C ILE A 110 -2.55 -0.51 -12.67
N VAL A 111 -3.18 -0.94 -13.77
CA VAL A 111 -4.53 -0.50 -14.14
C VAL A 111 -5.58 -0.72 -13.04
N PRO A 112 -5.62 -1.85 -12.32
CA PRO A 112 -6.53 -2.01 -11.17
C PRO A 112 -6.28 -1.01 -10.03
N VAL A 113 -5.03 -0.56 -9.85
CA VAL A 113 -4.70 0.50 -8.88
C VAL A 113 -5.30 1.83 -9.32
N LEU A 114 -5.24 2.17 -10.63
CA LEU A 114 -5.87 3.38 -11.16
C LEU A 114 -7.39 3.35 -10.98
N HIS A 115 -8.05 2.21 -11.23
CA HIS A 115 -9.47 2.05 -10.94
C HIS A 115 -9.78 2.27 -9.45
N SER A 116 -8.98 1.68 -8.56
CA SER A 116 -9.16 1.84 -7.11
C SER A 116 -8.95 3.29 -6.64
N LEU A 117 -8.06 4.05 -7.30
CA LEU A 117 -7.87 5.47 -7.06
C LEU A 117 -9.10 6.28 -7.49
N ALA A 118 -9.61 6.04 -8.71
CA ALA A 118 -10.80 6.70 -9.25
C ALA A 118 -12.06 6.40 -8.40
N ASP A 119 -12.25 5.14 -8.00
CA ASP A 119 -13.32 4.72 -7.08
C ASP A 119 -13.21 5.41 -5.71
N GLY A 120 -11.99 5.77 -5.30
CA GLY A 120 -11.71 6.57 -4.11
C GLY A 120 -11.89 8.07 -4.30
N GLY A 121 -12.27 8.53 -5.49
CA GLY A 121 -12.48 9.94 -5.83
C GLY A 121 -11.22 10.70 -6.24
N PHE A 122 -10.08 10.02 -6.41
CA PHE A 122 -8.85 10.67 -6.85
C PHE A 122 -8.92 11.04 -8.33
N GLN A 123 -8.59 12.29 -8.62
CA GLN A 123 -8.37 12.83 -9.98
C GLN A 123 -7.07 13.63 -9.95
N GLY A 124 -6.20 13.42 -10.93
CA GLY A 124 -4.94 14.12 -11.02
C GLY A 124 -3.78 13.27 -11.54
N PRO A 125 -2.53 13.74 -11.44
CA PRO A 125 -1.36 13.04 -11.94
C PRO A 125 -0.97 11.86 -11.05
N ALA A 126 -0.71 10.72 -11.72
CA ALA A 126 -0.08 9.53 -11.16
C ALA A 126 1.35 9.42 -11.74
N LEU A 127 2.34 9.65 -10.88
CA LEU A 127 3.75 9.75 -11.25
C LEU A 127 4.43 8.40 -11.04
N GLY A 128 5.07 7.86 -12.07
CA GLY A 128 5.77 6.58 -11.99
C GLY A 128 7.12 6.61 -12.71
N ASP A 129 7.88 5.54 -12.64
CA ASP A 129 9.11 5.40 -13.39
C ASP A 129 8.85 5.16 -14.89
N LEU A 130 9.92 5.00 -15.67
CA LEU A 130 9.83 4.79 -17.13
C LEU A 130 9.12 3.47 -17.51
N GLY A 131 8.93 2.54 -16.59
CA GLY A 131 8.17 1.30 -16.78
C GLY A 131 6.67 1.56 -16.97
N TYR A 132 6.18 2.72 -16.54
CA TYR A 132 4.77 3.13 -16.66
C TYR A 132 4.48 3.97 -17.92
N ARG A 133 5.31 3.84 -18.94
CA ARG A 133 5.09 4.45 -20.26
C ARG A 133 4.13 3.63 -21.11
N GLY A 134 3.43 4.32 -22.00
CA GLY A 134 2.69 3.72 -23.10
C GLY A 134 1.30 4.28 -23.26
N GLU A 135 0.90 4.40 -24.51
CA GLU A 135 -0.39 4.98 -24.91
C GLU A 135 -1.59 4.25 -24.30
N ARG A 136 -1.52 2.91 -24.18
CA ARG A 136 -2.61 2.11 -23.58
C ARG A 136 -2.82 2.48 -22.10
N LEU A 137 -1.73 2.69 -21.34
CA LEU A 137 -1.82 3.07 -19.96
C LEU A 137 -2.29 4.53 -19.81
N ALA A 138 -1.78 5.44 -20.64
CA ALA A 138 -2.23 6.83 -20.69
C ALA A 138 -3.73 6.93 -21.00
N LYS A 139 -4.21 6.15 -21.99
CA LYS A 139 -5.64 6.06 -22.31
C LYS A 139 -6.47 5.49 -21.15
N ALA A 140 -6.01 4.41 -20.52
CA ALA A 140 -6.69 3.81 -19.38
C ALA A 140 -6.78 4.79 -18.18
N GLY A 141 -5.72 5.53 -17.90
CA GLY A 141 -5.73 6.60 -16.88
C GLY A 141 -6.66 7.75 -17.27
N GLY A 142 -6.57 8.23 -18.52
CA GLY A 142 -7.39 9.33 -19.02
C GLY A 142 -8.90 9.07 -18.92
N THR A 143 -9.36 7.85 -19.16
CA THR A 143 -10.78 7.46 -18.99
C THR A 143 -11.25 7.53 -17.53
N LEU A 144 -10.30 7.53 -16.58
CA LEU A 144 -10.56 7.60 -15.13
C LEU A 144 -10.29 9.01 -14.55
N GLY A 145 -9.95 9.99 -15.39
CA GLY A 145 -9.55 11.33 -14.93
C GLY A 145 -8.15 11.36 -14.28
N ILE A 146 -7.31 10.33 -14.54
CA ILE A 146 -5.97 10.21 -13.99
C ILE A 146 -4.93 10.35 -15.12
N THR A 147 -4.06 11.34 -15.03
CA THR A 147 -2.94 11.51 -15.95
C THR A 147 -1.75 10.70 -15.49
N VAL A 148 -1.38 9.65 -16.23
CA VAL A 148 -0.18 8.85 -15.87
C VAL A 148 1.05 9.49 -16.50
N GLU A 149 1.99 9.92 -15.66
CA GLU A 149 3.22 10.58 -16.07
C GLU A 149 4.44 9.73 -15.72
N ALA A 150 5.23 9.37 -16.73
CA ALA A 150 6.48 8.65 -16.54
C ALA A 150 7.64 9.64 -16.30
N ILE A 151 8.27 9.56 -15.14
CA ILE A 151 9.36 10.41 -14.73
C ILE A 151 10.69 9.74 -15.05
N ALA A 152 11.53 10.39 -15.86
CA ALA A 152 12.88 9.92 -16.13
C ALA A 152 13.78 10.17 -14.89
N ARG A 153 14.50 9.15 -14.43
CA ARG A 153 15.55 9.34 -13.42
C ARG A 153 16.68 10.15 -14.03
N GLY A 154 16.72 11.44 -13.73
CA GLY A 154 17.86 12.36 -13.68
C GLY A 154 18.96 12.29 -14.74
N ARG A 155 18.67 12.37 -16.06
CA ARG A 155 19.67 12.69 -17.07
C ARG A 155 19.47 14.04 -17.77
N ASP A 156 18.29 14.61 -17.74
CA ASP A 156 18.03 15.93 -18.31
C ASP A 156 17.89 16.96 -17.18
N ARG A 157 18.65 18.07 -17.28
CA ARG A 157 18.71 19.19 -16.33
C ARG A 157 17.38 19.93 -16.09
N ARG A 158 16.25 19.32 -16.40
CA ARG A 158 14.93 19.80 -15.97
C ARG A 158 14.72 19.32 -14.54
N PHE A 159 14.38 20.26 -13.69
CA PHE A 159 13.96 20.02 -12.30
C PHE A 159 12.72 19.12 -12.27
N VAL A 160 12.96 17.83 -12.42
CA VAL A 160 12.00 16.81 -11.99
C VAL A 160 12.28 16.64 -10.51
N PRO A 161 11.28 16.79 -9.63
CA PRO A 161 11.51 16.56 -8.22
C PRO A 161 11.97 15.11 -8.03
N ALA A 162 13.28 14.89 -8.04
CA ALA A 162 13.89 13.60 -7.67
C ALA A 162 13.39 13.12 -6.27
N GLY A 163 12.84 14.09 -5.51
CA GLY A 163 12.19 13.84 -4.23
C GLY A 163 10.85 13.10 -4.28
N ILE A 164 10.19 12.92 -5.44
CA ILE A 164 8.89 12.25 -5.47
C ILE A 164 9.06 10.72 -5.56
N CYS A 165 9.99 10.21 -6.37
CA CYS A 165 10.18 8.75 -6.51
C CYS A 165 10.67 8.08 -5.21
N TRP A 166 11.50 8.76 -4.40
CA TRP A 166 11.96 8.19 -3.14
C TRP A 166 10.84 7.98 -2.11
N VAL A 167 9.72 8.67 -2.25
CA VAL A 167 8.58 8.53 -1.34
C VAL A 167 7.99 7.12 -1.39
N VAL A 168 7.83 6.56 -2.59
CA VAL A 168 7.31 5.20 -2.74
C VAL A 168 8.36 4.16 -2.33
N GLU A 169 9.64 4.39 -2.63
CA GLU A 169 10.75 3.54 -2.16
C GLU A 169 10.78 3.50 -0.62
N ARG A 170 10.63 4.66 0.02
CA ARG A 170 10.50 4.78 1.48
C ARG A 170 9.30 4.00 2.01
N SER A 171 8.17 4.04 1.30
CA SER A 171 6.97 3.30 1.69
C SER A 171 7.20 1.80 1.62
N PHE A 172 7.89 1.29 0.60
CA PHE A 172 8.32 -0.10 0.53
C PHE A 172 9.34 -0.46 1.62
N ALA A 173 10.27 0.46 1.97
CA ALA A 173 11.18 0.25 3.08
C ALA A 173 10.45 0.13 4.43
N TRP A 174 9.33 0.86 4.63
CA TRP A 174 8.49 0.64 5.82
C TRP A 174 7.79 -0.71 5.81
N LEU A 175 7.27 -1.14 4.65
CA LEU A 175 6.64 -2.46 4.50
C LEU A 175 7.62 -3.60 4.76
N SER A 176 8.91 -3.46 4.41
CA SER A 176 9.91 -4.49 4.64
C SER A 176 10.17 -4.81 6.12
N ARG A 177 9.77 -3.91 7.04
CA ARG A 177 9.82 -4.14 8.48
C ARG A 177 8.74 -5.11 8.96
N TYR A 178 7.73 -5.37 8.13
CA TYR A 178 6.65 -6.31 8.42
C TYR A 178 7.01 -7.68 7.85
N ARG A 179 7.50 -8.58 8.69
CA ARG A 179 8.05 -9.88 8.28
C ARG A 179 7.11 -10.70 7.42
N ARG A 180 5.80 -10.60 7.68
CA ARG A 180 4.79 -11.30 6.89
C ARG A 180 4.73 -10.86 5.42
N LEU A 181 5.19 -9.63 5.11
CA LEU A 181 5.16 -9.04 3.77
C LEU A 181 6.48 -9.22 2.99
N ASN A 182 7.49 -9.84 3.57
CA ASN A 182 8.78 -10.11 2.90
C ASN A 182 8.79 -11.41 2.10
N THR A 183 7.91 -12.33 2.47
CA THR A 183 7.69 -13.59 1.76
C THR A 183 6.19 -13.83 1.68
N LEU A 184 5.70 -14.21 0.51
CA LEU A 184 4.29 -14.50 0.31
C LEU A 184 3.92 -15.84 0.95
N PHE A 185 3.04 -15.80 1.93
CA PHE A 185 2.41 -16.98 2.55
C PHE A 185 0.91 -17.06 2.23
N GLU A 186 0.35 -15.98 1.68
CA GLU A 186 -1.08 -15.84 1.47
C GLU A 186 -1.50 -16.57 0.18
N ARG A 187 -2.58 -17.35 0.28
CA ARG A 187 -3.20 -18.01 -0.87
C ARG A 187 -4.29 -17.14 -1.52
N SER A 188 -4.68 -16.07 -0.86
CA SER A 188 -5.69 -15.13 -1.34
C SER A 188 -5.04 -13.76 -1.56
N LYS A 189 -5.25 -13.18 -2.73
CA LYS A 189 -4.88 -11.81 -3.08
C LYS A 189 -5.43 -10.81 -2.05
N ASP A 190 -6.71 -10.96 -1.67
CA ASP A 190 -7.38 -10.05 -0.74
C ASP A 190 -6.74 -10.06 0.65
N HIS A 191 -6.28 -11.23 1.11
CA HIS A 191 -5.58 -11.33 2.39
C HIS A 191 -4.22 -10.64 2.37
N LEU A 192 -3.48 -10.73 1.27
CA LEU A 192 -2.21 -10.02 1.12
C LEU A 192 -2.44 -8.51 1.10
N VAL A 193 -3.39 -8.04 0.29
CA VAL A 193 -3.80 -6.62 0.24
C VAL A 193 -4.22 -6.14 1.64
N ALA A 194 -4.98 -6.96 2.38
CA ALA A 194 -5.38 -6.64 3.74
C ALA A 194 -4.18 -6.51 4.70
N PHE A 195 -3.19 -7.40 4.62
CA PHE A 195 -1.97 -7.28 5.45
C PHE A 195 -1.14 -6.03 5.12
N VAL A 196 -1.04 -5.65 3.85
CA VAL A 196 -0.42 -4.37 3.50
C VAL A 196 -1.22 -3.21 4.09
N GLY A 197 -2.55 -3.25 4.02
CA GLY A 197 -3.42 -2.28 4.70
C GLY A 197 -3.18 -2.20 6.21
N VAL A 198 -3.09 -3.34 6.90
CA VAL A 198 -2.78 -3.42 8.35
C VAL A 198 -1.41 -2.80 8.67
N ALA A 199 -0.41 -3.02 7.81
CA ALA A 199 0.91 -2.41 7.98
C ALA A 199 0.84 -0.88 7.90
N PHE A 200 0.18 -0.32 6.87
CA PHE A 200 0.02 1.13 6.73
C PHE A 200 -0.85 1.75 7.83
N ILE A 201 -1.92 1.08 8.27
CA ILE A 201 -2.70 1.48 9.44
C ILE A 201 -1.80 1.63 10.67
N SER A 202 -0.94 0.64 10.92
CA SER A 202 0.00 0.68 12.04
C SER A 202 1.03 1.81 11.91
N ILE A 203 1.52 2.09 10.69
CA ILE A 203 2.47 3.19 10.43
C ILE A 203 1.80 4.53 10.70
N LEU A 204 0.61 4.77 10.15
CA LEU A 204 -0.12 6.03 10.33
C LEU A 204 -0.56 6.25 11.77
N ALA A 205 -1.05 5.21 12.45
CA ALA A 205 -1.44 5.30 13.85
C ALA A 205 -0.27 5.72 14.75
N ARG A 206 0.94 5.18 14.51
CA ARG A 206 2.15 5.58 15.25
C ARG A 206 2.56 7.02 14.96
N ARG A 207 2.42 7.49 13.72
CA ARG A 207 2.71 8.88 13.35
C ARG A 207 1.75 9.85 14.02
N LEU A 208 0.44 9.56 13.95
CA LEU A 208 -0.58 10.37 14.60
C LEU A 208 -0.35 10.46 16.12
N LYS A 209 -0.01 9.31 16.75
CA LYS A 209 0.32 9.30 18.18
C LYS A 209 1.48 10.25 18.52
N ARG A 210 2.50 10.37 17.65
CA ARG A 210 3.64 11.27 17.86
C ARG A 210 3.24 12.73 17.79
N ILE A 211 2.45 13.14 16.78
CA ILE A 211 1.94 14.52 16.70
C ILE A 211 1.17 14.88 17.95
N VAL A 212 0.19 14.02 18.33
CA VAL A 212 -0.61 14.27 19.54
C VAL A 212 0.27 14.38 20.80
N ALA A 213 1.33 13.56 20.93
CA ALA A 213 2.23 13.65 22.07
C ALA A 213 3.09 14.93 22.07
N GLU A 214 3.47 15.43 20.90
CA GLU A 214 4.21 16.69 20.75
C GLU A 214 3.32 17.89 21.10
N ASP A 215 2.05 17.92 20.69
CA ASP A 215 1.07 18.97 21.00
C ASP A 215 0.74 19.06 22.50
N PHE A 216 0.80 17.96 23.25
CA PHE A 216 0.60 17.95 24.71
C PHE A 216 1.86 18.28 25.51
N SER A 217 3.02 18.39 24.86
CA SER A 217 4.31 18.68 25.50
C SER A 217 4.79 20.11 25.27
N ALA A 218 4.05 20.89 24.49
CA ALA A 218 4.29 22.31 24.19
C ALA A 218 3.37 23.20 25.01
#